data_a7247130f10cdd8e10c30e2a1aedfbdb
#
_entry.id   a7247130f10cdd8e10c30e2a1aedfbdb
#
_cell.length_a   1.000
_cell.length_b   1.000
_cell.length_c   1.000
_cell.angle_alpha   90.00
_cell.angle_beta   90.00
_cell.angle_gamma   90.00
#
_symmetry.space_group_name_H-M   'P 1'
#
loop_
_entity.id
_entity.type
_entity.pdbx_description
1 polymer ?
#
loop_
_entity_poly.entity_id
_entity_poly.type
_entity_poly.pdbx_seq_one_letter_code
_entity_poly.pdbx_strand_id
1 'polypeptide(L)'
;MIKLAINLSMIFTEVPLIERFALAQAQGFKHVEIQFPYELSIEQIQSQLTMHDLTLCLINLPAGDLMQGGNGLAGVPGMELEFHRGLEQAIQYATALNVPSVNILAGKQPLDSDLLPCLNTLSSNLKLACHRLSDHHIQPVFEMINSTD
;
A
#
# COMPACT_ATOMS: atom_id res chain seq x y z
N MET A 1 2.32 21.79 -13.37
CA MET A 1 3.23 20.79 -14.00
C MET A 1 2.85 19.42 -13.49
N ILE A 2 2.69 18.44 -14.37
CA ILE A 2 2.38 17.05 -13.97
C ILE A 2 3.64 16.47 -13.32
N LYS A 3 3.49 15.84 -12.15
CA LYS A 3 4.55 15.07 -11.48
C LYS A 3 4.34 13.60 -11.82
N LEU A 4 5.41 12.91 -12.20
CA LEU A 4 5.40 11.48 -12.49
C LEU A 4 6.05 10.74 -11.33
N ALA A 5 5.39 9.71 -10.81
CA ALA A 5 5.96 8.73 -9.88
C ALA A 5 6.16 7.41 -10.62
N ILE A 6 7.27 6.71 -10.32
CA ILE A 6 7.53 5.37 -10.84
C ILE A 6 7.25 4.33 -9.75
N ASN A 7 6.57 3.25 -10.11
CA ASN A 7 6.26 2.18 -9.17
C ASN A 7 7.43 1.17 -9.09
N LEU A 8 8.17 1.22 -7.97
CA LEU A 8 9.33 0.35 -7.75
C LEU A 8 8.95 -1.12 -7.52
N SER A 9 7.68 -1.42 -7.22
CA SER A 9 7.22 -2.81 -7.12
C SER A 9 7.03 -3.47 -8.49
N MET A 10 6.90 -2.67 -9.55
CA MET A 10 6.59 -3.15 -10.91
C MET A 10 7.73 -2.94 -11.91
N ILE A 11 8.63 -2.00 -11.64
CA ILE A 11 9.73 -1.63 -12.54
C ILE A 11 11.07 -1.97 -11.89
N PHE A 12 12.07 -2.34 -12.69
CA PHE A 12 13.40 -2.79 -12.26
C PHE A 12 13.35 -4.07 -11.41
N THR A 13 12.40 -4.96 -11.73
CA THR A 13 12.16 -6.17 -10.93
C THR A 13 13.27 -7.22 -11.05
N GLU A 14 14.23 -7.03 -11.94
CA GLU A 14 15.43 -7.84 -12.11
C GLU A 14 16.44 -7.68 -10.96
N VAL A 15 16.28 -6.64 -10.11
CA VAL A 15 17.11 -6.43 -8.94
C VAL A 15 16.24 -6.34 -7.65
N PRO A 16 16.85 -6.59 -6.45
CA PRO A 16 16.15 -6.41 -5.18
C PRO A 16 15.59 -5.00 -5.00
N LEU A 17 14.47 -4.87 -4.25
CA LEU A 17 13.80 -3.58 -4.05
C LEU A 17 14.76 -2.48 -3.57
N ILE A 18 15.67 -2.81 -2.68
CA ILE A 18 16.64 -1.85 -2.10
C ILE A 18 17.53 -1.19 -3.16
N GLU A 19 17.79 -1.84 -4.29
CA GLU A 19 18.63 -1.33 -5.38
C GLU A 19 17.84 -0.50 -6.40
N ARG A 20 16.51 -0.65 -6.44
CA ARG A 20 15.63 0.04 -7.42
C ARG A 20 15.54 1.53 -7.22
N PHE A 21 15.81 2.02 -6.02
CA PHE A 21 15.86 3.47 -5.73
C PHE A 21 16.95 4.18 -6.54
N ALA A 22 18.15 3.59 -6.59
CA ALA A 22 19.25 4.12 -7.40
C ALA A 22 18.90 4.14 -8.90
N LEU A 23 18.24 3.10 -9.41
CA LEU A 23 17.81 3.00 -10.80
C LEU A 23 16.75 4.06 -11.12
N ALA A 24 15.78 4.29 -10.25
CA ALA A 24 14.79 5.34 -10.43
C ALA A 24 15.44 6.74 -10.52
N GLN A 25 16.38 7.03 -9.62
CA GLN A 25 17.13 8.28 -9.63
C GLN A 25 17.96 8.43 -10.92
N ALA A 26 18.63 7.36 -11.36
CA ALA A 26 19.44 7.36 -12.60
C ALA A 26 18.59 7.64 -13.85
N GLN A 27 17.30 7.26 -13.85
CA GLN A 27 16.33 7.58 -14.92
C GLN A 27 15.68 8.96 -14.76
N GLY A 28 16.10 9.75 -13.75
CA GLY A 28 15.62 11.12 -13.54
C GLY A 28 14.30 11.26 -12.79
N PHE A 29 13.76 10.18 -12.22
CA PHE A 29 12.58 10.27 -11.37
C PHE A 29 12.91 10.95 -10.03
N LYS A 30 11.93 11.67 -9.50
CA LYS A 30 11.97 12.31 -8.17
C LYS A 30 10.93 11.76 -7.23
N HIS A 31 9.92 11.09 -7.77
CA HIS A 31 8.82 10.53 -7.01
C HIS A 31 8.72 9.04 -7.32
N VAL A 32 8.55 8.25 -6.27
CA VAL A 32 8.40 6.80 -6.35
C VAL A 32 7.17 6.35 -5.57
N GLU A 33 6.63 5.20 -5.92
CA GLU A 33 5.67 4.46 -5.12
C GLU A 33 6.15 3.02 -4.91
N ILE A 34 5.73 2.41 -3.83
CA ILE A 34 6.03 1.01 -3.49
C ILE A 34 4.74 0.38 -2.99
N GLN A 35 4.28 -0.70 -3.62
CA GLN A 35 3.05 -1.34 -3.21
C GLN A 35 3.15 -1.86 -1.77
N PHE A 36 4.12 -2.70 -1.47
CA PHE A 36 4.27 -3.31 -0.14
C PHE A 36 5.73 -3.16 0.33
N PRO A 37 6.08 -2.07 1.03
CA PRO A 37 7.46 -1.79 1.42
C PRO A 37 7.95 -2.63 2.61
N TYR A 38 7.11 -3.48 3.18
CA TYR A 38 7.26 -4.09 4.52
C TYR A 38 8.36 -5.15 4.63
N GLU A 39 8.99 -5.53 3.51
CA GLU A 39 10.19 -6.38 3.50
C GLU A 39 11.46 -5.60 3.87
N LEU A 40 11.44 -4.28 3.75
CA LEU A 40 12.54 -3.39 4.16
C LEU A 40 12.16 -2.67 5.45
N SER A 41 13.16 -2.43 6.30
CA SER A 41 12.91 -1.58 7.48
C SER A 41 12.69 -0.12 7.08
N ILE A 42 12.03 0.64 7.96
CA ILE A 42 11.81 2.08 7.76
C ILE A 42 13.15 2.80 7.55
N GLU A 43 14.19 2.45 8.32
CA GLU A 43 15.52 3.05 8.24
C GLU A 43 16.19 2.76 6.90
N GLN A 44 16.03 1.54 6.37
CA GLN A 44 16.55 1.18 5.05
C GLN A 44 15.92 2.02 3.96
N ILE A 45 14.57 2.13 3.96
CA ILE A 45 13.85 2.94 2.97
C ILE A 45 14.22 4.41 3.10
N GLN A 46 14.23 4.95 4.32
CA GLN A 46 14.58 6.35 4.58
C GLN A 46 15.99 6.68 4.10
N SER A 47 16.96 5.78 4.33
CA SER A 47 18.32 5.92 3.84
C SER A 47 18.37 6.02 2.31
N GLN A 48 17.64 5.14 1.60
CA GLN A 48 17.57 5.16 0.14
C GLN A 48 16.90 6.43 -0.41
N LEU A 49 15.78 6.83 0.18
CA LEU A 49 15.08 8.07 -0.21
C LEU A 49 16.00 9.29 -0.07
N THR A 50 16.72 9.38 1.06
CA THR A 50 17.65 10.47 1.32
C THR A 50 18.86 10.44 0.38
N MET A 51 19.48 9.27 0.22
CA MET A 51 20.68 9.08 -0.63
C MET A 51 20.42 9.45 -2.09
N HIS A 52 19.23 9.15 -2.60
CA HIS A 52 18.87 9.31 -4.00
C HIS A 52 17.97 10.53 -4.27
N ASP A 53 17.71 11.38 -3.26
CA ASP A 53 16.84 12.57 -3.36
C ASP A 53 15.48 12.20 -3.98
N LEU A 54 14.83 11.16 -3.43
CA LEU A 54 13.55 10.64 -3.85
C LEU A 54 12.47 10.91 -2.81
N THR A 55 11.22 11.06 -3.26
CA THR A 55 10.03 11.16 -2.42
C THR A 55 9.15 9.94 -2.64
N LEU A 56 8.80 9.24 -1.57
CA LEU A 56 7.82 8.14 -1.60
C LEU A 56 6.41 8.73 -1.50
N CYS A 57 5.60 8.53 -2.56
CA CYS A 57 4.30 9.19 -2.70
C CYS A 57 3.12 8.33 -2.26
N LEU A 58 3.25 7.00 -2.34
CA LEU A 58 2.17 6.07 -2.08
C LEU A 58 2.73 4.71 -1.66
N ILE A 59 2.07 4.10 -0.69
CA ILE A 59 2.21 2.68 -0.34
C ILE A 59 0.82 2.04 -0.23
N ASN A 60 0.73 0.71 -0.38
CA ASN A 60 -0.50 -0.02 -0.09
C ASN A 60 -0.53 -0.45 1.38
N LEU A 61 -1.72 -0.47 1.97
CA LEU A 61 -1.98 -1.20 3.21
C LEU A 61 -1.71 -2.70 2.99
N PRO A 62 -1.11 -3.43 3.96
CA PRO A 62 -0.94 -4.88 3.84
C PRO A 62 -2.24 -5.58 3.45
N ALA A 63 -2.20 -6.35 2.37
CA ALA A 63 -3.37 -6.98 1.77
C ALA A 63 -3.49 -8.49 2.09
N GLY A 64 -2.75 -8.97 3.10
CA GLY A 64 -2.76 -10.39 3.45
C GLY A 64 -2.24 -11.26 2.31
N ASP A 65 -2.99 -12.28 1.96
CA ASP A 65 -2.66 -13.26 0.92
C ASP A 65 -3.09 -12.87 -0.50
N LEU A 66 -3.61 -11.65 -0.69
CA LEU A 66 -4.20 -11.22 -1.98
C LEU A 66 -3.23 -11.41 -3.15
N MET A 67 -1.95 -11.05 -2.97
CA MET A 67 -0.92 -11.14 -4.01
C MET A 67 -0.44 -12.58 -4.27
N GLN A 68 -0.81 -13.52 -3.41
CA GLN A 68 -0.57 -14.96 -3.57
C GLN A 68 -1.82 -15.72 -4.08
N GLY A 69 -2.83 -14.98 -4.53
CA GLY A 69 -4.07 -15.54 -5.09
C GLY A 69 -5.16 -15.79 -4.05
N GLY A 70 -4.98 -15.34 -2.80
CA GLY A 70 -6.01 -15.37 -1.77
C GLY A 70 -7.03 -14.25 -1.89
N ASN A 71 -7.85 -14.09 -0.87
CA ASN A 71 -8.96 -13.13 -0.87
C ASN A 71 -8.59 -11.75 -0.30
N GLY A 72 -7.46 -11.63 0.39
CA GLY A 72 -7.05 -10.38 1.02
C GLY A 72 -7.73 -10.12 2.37
N LEU A 73 -7.83 -8.85 2.78
CA LEU A 73 -8.27 -8.48 4.12
C LEU A 73 -9.48 -7.55 4.16
N ALA A 74 -9.47 -6.47 3.38
CA ALA A 74 -10.35 -5.34 3.62
C ALA A 74 -11.86 -5.67 3.48
N GLY A 75 -12.23 -6.53 2.50
CA GLY A 75 -13.61 -6.94 2.26
C GLY A 75 -13.92 -8.37 2.72
N VAL A 76 -13.04 -9.02 3.48
CA VAL A 76 -13.21 -10.43 3.87
C VAL A 76 -13.73 -10.52 5.30
N PRO A 77 -14.99 -10.99 5.52
CA PRO A 77 -15.52 -11.19 6.88
C PRO A 77 -14.64 -12.15 7.69
N GLY A 78 -14.36 -11.77 8.95
CA GLY A 78 -13.48 -12.52 9.86
C GLY A 78 -12.01 -12.12 9.80
N MET A 79 -11.59 -11.27 8.83
CA MET A 79 -10.23 -10.77 8.69
C MET A 79 -10.03 -9.36 9.26
N GLU A 80 -11.00 -8.85 10.02
CA GLU A 80 -10.99 -7.48 10.54
C GLU A 80 -9.78 -7.22 11.45
N LEU A 81 -9.37 -8.19 12.26
CA LEU A 81 -8.22 -8.03 13.16
C LEU A 81 -6.91 -7.89 12.38
N GLU A 82 -6.73 -8.72 11.34
CA GLU A 82 -5.57 -8.67 10.45
C GLU A 82 -5.53 -7.36 9.65
N PHE A 83 -6.70 -6.91 9.18
CA PHE A 83 -6.84 -5.61 8.53
C PHE A 83 -6.41 -4.47 9.47
N HIS A 84 -6.86 -4.49 10.73
CA HIS A 84 -6.49 -3.46 11.73
C HIS A 84 -4.98 -3.46 12.01
N ARG A 85 -4.36 -4.63 12.14
CA ARG A 85 -2.89 -4.74 12.31
C ARG A 85 -2.15 -4.18 11.10
N GLY A 86 -2.61 -4.50 9.89
CA GLY A 86 -2.07 -3.95 8.65
C GLY A 86 -2.22 -2.43 8.57
N LEU A 87 -3.35 -1.89 9.02
CA LEU A 87 -3.59 -0.45 9.07
C LEU A 87 -2.60 0.27 10.00
N GLU A 88 -2.37 -0.26 11.21
CA GLU A 88 -1.38 0.31 12.13
C GLU A 88 0.04 0.25 11.54
N GLN A 89 0.40 -0.85 10.89
CA GLN A 89 1.69 -0.97 10.21
C GLN A 89 1.83 0.05 9.08
N ALA A 90 0.80 0.22 8.26
CA ALA A 90 0.81 1.20 7.18
C ALA A 90 0.95 2.63 7.71
N ILE A 91 0.24 2.98 8.79
CA ILE A 91 0.34 4.28 9.45
C ILE A 91 1.77 4.50 9.98
N GLN A 92 2.37 3.50 10.61
CA GLN A 92 3.74 3.59 11.12
C GLN A 92 4.73 3.90 9.99
N TYR A 93 4.68 3.15 8.88
CA TYR A 93 5.55 3.36 7.73
C TYR A 93 5.28 4.72 7.06
N ALA A 94 4.03 5.03 6.79
CA ALA A 94 3.66 6.26 6.10
C ALA A 94 4.05 7.51 6.92
N THR A 95 3.83 7.48 8.23
CA THR A 95 4.22 8.60 9.11
C THR A 95 5.73 8.77 9.16
N ALA A 96 6.48 7.69 9.38
CA ALA A 96 7.94 7.75 9.51
C ALA A 96 8.64 8.15 8.20
N LEU A 97 8.07 7.76 7.05
CA LEU A 97 8.62 8.04 5.71
C LEU A 97 8.01 9.27 5.03
N ASN A 98 7.10 9.99 5.72
CA ASN A 98 6.35 11.14 5.18
C ASN A 98 5.59 10.81 3.90
N VAL A 99 4.98 9.61 3.82
CA VAL A 99 4.17 9.19 2.68
C VAL A 99 2.79 9.85 2.75
N PRO A 100 2.39 10.63 1.75
CA PRO A 100 1.15 11.38 1.82
C PRO A 100 -0.11 10.54 1.58
N SER A 101 0.01 9.34 0.99
CA SER A 101 -1.15 8.53 0.60
C SER A 101 -0.94 7.05 0.89
N VAL A 102 -1.99 6.39 1.39
CA VAL A 102 -2.05 4.94 1.58
C VAL A 102 -3.21 4.37 0.78
N ASN A 103 -2.92 3.43 -0.11
CA ASN A 103 -3.92 2.74 -0.91
C ASN A 103 -4.44 1.49 -0.19
N ILE A 104 -5.75 1.27 -0.26
CA ILE A 104 -6.44 0.15 0.35
C ILE A 104 -7.02 -0.71 -0.77
N LEU A 105 -6.56 -1.95 -0.87
CA LEU A 105 -7.11 -2.92 -1.83
C LEU A 105 -8.33 -3.60 -1.23
N ALA A 106 -9.43 -3.67 -2.00
CA ALA A 106 -10.70 -4.26 -1.55
C ALA A 106 -10.56 -5.74 -1.15
N GLY A 107 -9.69 -6.47 -1.85
CA GLY A 107 -9.67 -7.93 -1.81
C GLY A 107 -10.68 -8.55 -2.77
N LYS A 108 -10.85 -9.86 -2.67
CA LYS A 108 -11.79 -10.66 -3.48
C LYS A 108 -12.86 -11.25 -2.58
N GLN A 109 -14.06 -11.39 -3.12
CA GLN A 109 -15.12 -12.12 -2.43
C GLN A 109 -14.73 -13.61 -2.30
N PRO A 110 -14.70 -14.18 -1.07
CA PRO A 110 -14.51 -15.62 -0.92
C PRO A 110 -15.64 -16.41 -1.59
N LEU A 111 -15.30 -17.55 -2.21
CA LEU A 111 -16.26 -18.37 -2.95
C LEU A 111 -17.47 -18.80 -2.13
N ASP A 112 -17.27 -19.07 -0.83
CA ASP A 112 -18.30 -19.53 0.10
C ASP A 112 -18.96 -18.39 0.90
N SER A 113 -18.78 -17.14 0.47
CA SER A 113 -19.32 -15.96 1.17
C SER A 113 -20.32 -15.21 0.31
N ASP A 114 -21.38 -14.72 0.93
CA ASP A 114 -22.31 -13.79 0.29
C ASP A 114 -21.67 -12.41 0.07
N LEU A 115 -22.06 -11.74 -1.00
CA LEU A 115 -21.54 -10.40 -1.35
C LEU A 115 -21.87 -9.35 -0.28
N LEU A 116 -23.08 -9.39 0.28
CA LEU A 116 -23.52 -8.35 1.22
C LEU A 116 -22.69 -8.29 2.52
N PRO A 117 -22.38 -9.42 3.21
CA PRO A 117 -21.41 -9.41 4.31
C PRO A 117 -20.04 -8.84 3.91
N CYS A 118 -19.52 -9.20 2.74
CA CYS A 118 -18.22 -8.69 2.25
C CYS A 118 -18.25 -7.17 2.06
N LEU A 119 -19.31 -6.62 1.46
CA LEU A 119 -19.49 -5.18 1.27
C LEU A 119 -19.65 -4.45 2.62
N ASN A 120 -20.33 -5.04 3.58
CA ASN A 120 -20.47 -4.48 4.92
C ASN A 120 -19.11 -4.43 5.65
N THR A 121 -18.34 -5.51 5.60
CA THR A 121 -16.98 -5.57 6.15
C THR A 121 -16.08 -4.53 5.49
N LEU A 122 -16.06 -4.48 4.15
CA LEU A 122 -15.30 -3.48 3.39
C LEU A 122 -15.67 -2.05 3.81
N SER A 123 -16.98 -1.75 3.85
CA SER A 123 -17.46 -0.42 4.24
C SER A 123 -17.02 -0.02 5.65
N SER A 124 -17.08 -0.95 6.60
CA SER A 124 -16.66 -0.72 7.98
C SER A 124 -15.15 -0.50 8.07
N ASN A 125 -14.37 -1.33 7.41
CA ASN A 125 -12.92 -1.24 7.38
C ASN A 125 -12.44 0.05 6.67
N LEU A 126 -13.06 0.45 5.57
CA LEU A 126 -12.75 1.71 4.88
C LEU A 126 -13.06 2.92 5.76
N LYS A 127 -14.19 2.94 6.48
CA LYS A 127 -14.53 4.03 7.42
C LYS A 127 -13.48 4.15 8.52
N LEU A 128 -13.07 3.03 9.11
CA LEU A 128 -12.01 3.01 10.12
C LEU A 128 -10.70 3.52 9.53
N ALA A 129 -10.28 3.01 8.38
CA ALA A 129 -9.03 3.41 7.74
C ALA A 129 -9.03 4.90 7.39
N CYS A 130 -10.14 5.43 6.84
CA CYS A 130 -10.26 6.87 6.56
C CYS A 130 -10.07 7.71 7.82
N HIS A 131 -10.71 7.34 8.93
CA HIS A 131 -10.56 8.06 10.19
C HIS A 131 -9.12 8.01 10.69
N ARG A 132 -8.56 6.80 10.83
CA ARG A 132 -7.22 6.59 11.37
C ARG A 132 -6.12 7.26 10.54
N LEU A 133 -6.15 7.10 9.21
CA LEU A 133 -5.17 7.74 8.31
C LEU A 133 -5.28 9.27 8.35
N SER A 134 -6.51 9.81 8.42
CA SER A 134 -6.72 11.27 8.51
C SER A 134 -6.17 11.86 9.80
N ASP A 135 -6.24 11.14 10.92
CA ASP A 135 -5.64 11.57 12.20
C ASP A 135 -4.11 11.76 12.10
N HIS A 136 -3.48 11.08 11.14
CA HIS A 136 -2.04 11.19 10.84
C HIS A 136 -1.75 12.06 9.60
N HIS A 137 -2.74 12.79 9.07
CA HIS A 137 -2.62 13.61 7.85
C HIS A 137 -2.23 12.81 6.59
N ILE A 138 -2.59 11.52 6.56
CA ILE A 138 -2.37 10.62 5.43
C ILE A 138 -3.68 10.52 4.64
N GLN A 139 -3.60 10.70 3.31
CA GLN A 139 -4.75 10.57 2.41
C GLN A 139 -5.05 9.09 2.17
N PRO A 140 -6.21 8.55 2.60
CA PRO A 140 -6.64 7.24 2.15
C PRO A 140 -7.04 7.30 0.68
N VAL A 141 -6.60 6.32 -0.10
CA VAL A 141 -7.05 6.09 -1.47
C VAL A 141 -7.56 4.67 -1.60
N PHE A 142 -8.43 4.45 -2.56
CA PHE A 142 -9.06 3.16 -2.79
C PHE A 142 -9.08 2.89 -4.29
N GLU A 143 -8.61 1.72 -4.68
CA GLU A 143 -8.52 1.32 -6.08
C GLU A 143 -9.59 0.30 -6.41
N MET A 144 -10.35 0.57 -7.49
CA MET A 144 -11.29 -0.37 -8.08
C MET A 144 -10.52 -1.25 -9.06
N ILE A 145 -10.42 -2.54 -8.75
CA ILE A 145 -9.77 -3.52 -9.61
C ILE A 145 -10.80 -4.07 -10.60
N ASN A 146 -10.36 -4.45 -11.80
CA ASN A 146 -11.23 -5.08 -12.78
C ASN A 146 -11.66 -6.49 -12.32
N SER A 147 -12.73 -7.04 -12.92
CA SER A 147 -13.31 -8.32 -12.52
C SER A 147 -12.54 -9.56 -13.04
N THR A 148 -11.45 -9.36 -13.78
CA THR A 148 -10.69 -10.44 -14.44
C THR A 148 -9.33 -10.72 -13.79
N ASP A 149 -8.92 -9.90 -12.83
CA ASP A 149 -7.65 -10.06 -12.09
C ASP A 149 -7.85 -10.74 -10.74
#